data_80080f9e52d0f808e118971150205ae2
#
_entry.id   80080f9e52d0f808e118971150205ae2
#
_cell.length_a   1.000
_cell.length_b   1.000
_cell.length_c   1.000
_cell.angle_alpha   90.00
_cell.angle_beta   90.00
_cell.angle_gamma   90.00
#
_symmetry.space_group_name_H-M   'P 1'
#
loop_
_entity.id
_entity.type
_entity.pdbx_description
1 polymer ?
#
loop_
_entity_poly.entity_id
_entity_poly.type
_entity_poly.pdbx_seq_one_letter_code
_entity_poly.pdbx_strand_id
1 'polypeptide(L)'
;MKKSVLLLSFLFIAACSGLTQSLSLALWDIVAGELPNGATITKTGITSAEIIQCLAIINKTNDPVHVKVKKTFINILPGTENTFCWKICLDKSVFISPWYITILANATDYDYFSGHYCPNGVSGVSTIKYTFFVSDKIGDSVHVNVNYAAYPLGEQELADGSMLTKAYPNPADNQAAFAYNIPPGGSANLVVRNILGTVVADMPVQGSKGTITLNTRLMADGVYFYSLVLNEQSGLIRKLIVKH
;
A
#
# COMPACT_ATOMS: atom_id res chain seq x y z
N MET A 1 -26.15 -74.78 0.78
CA MET A 1 -25.33 -74.01 1.72
C MET A 1 -24.42 -73.11 0.89
N LYS A 2 -24.75 -71.87 0.69
CA LYS A 2 -23.92 -70.85 -0.06
C LYS A 2 -23.18 -69.99 0.98
N LYS A 3 -21.87 -70.03 0.98
CA LYS A 3 -21.00 -69.24 1.81
C LYS A 3 -20.76 -67.89 1.08
N SER A 4 -21.29 -66.80 1.62
CA SER A 4 -20.99 -65.45 1.18
C SER A 4 -19.67 -64.97 1.80
N VAL A 5 -18.72 -64.64 0.97
CA VAL A 5 -17.45 -64.04 1.36
C VAL A 5 -17.63 -62.53 1.30
N LEU A 6 -17.57 -61.89 2.46
CA LEU A 6 -17.62 -60.41 2.60
C LEU A 6 -16.20 -59.86 2.36
N LEU A 7 -15.99 -59.19 1.22
CA LEU A 7 -14.74 -58.47 0.94
C LEU A 7 -14.77 -57.11 1.62
N LEU A 8 -13.98 -56.94 2.68
CA LEU A 8 -13.76 -55.65 3.35
C LEU A 8 -12.68 -54.89 2.57
N SER A 9 -13.09 -53.89 1.79
CA SER A 9 -12.15 -52.98 1.15
C SER A 9 -11.71 -51.90 2.15
N PHE A 10 -10.46 -52.02 2.63
CA PHE A 10 -9.82 -50.94 3.40
C PHE A 10 -9.45 -49.79 2.46
N LEU A 11 -10.16 -48.67 2.56
CA LEU A 11 -9.83 -47.41 1.89
C LEU A 11 -8.69 -46.76 2.68
N PHE A 12 -7.46 -46.86 2.22
CA PHE A 12 -6.33 -46.11 2.76
C PHE A 12 -6.48 -44.67 2.31
N ILE A 13 -7.04 -43.78 3.17
CA ILE A 13 -6.96 -42.34 2.99
C ILE A 13 -5.52 -41.94 3.37
N ALA A 14 -4.64 -41.83 2.38
CA ALA A 14 -3.36 -41.17 2.56
C ALA A 14 -3.63 -39.69 2.86
N ALA A 15 -3.64 -39.32 4.14
CA ALA A 15 -3.55 -37.93 4.55
C ALA A 15 -2.19 -37.39 4.07
N CYS A 16 -2.22 -36.67 2.96
CA CYS A 16 -1.07 -35.91 2.49
C CYS A 16 -0.94 -34.71 3.47
N SER A 17 -0.28 -34.92 4.61
CA SER A 17 0.19 -33.84 5.45
C SER A 17 1.23 -33.09 4.65
N GLY A 18 0.78 -32.02 3.96
CA GLY A 18 1.69 -31.05 3.38
C GLY A 18 2.56 -30.50 4.51
N LEU A 19 3.81 -30.95 4.55
CA LEU A 19 4.83 -30.32 5.38
C LEU A 19 4.92 -28.87 4.92
N THR A 20 4.32 -27.96 5.69
CA THR A 20 4.55 -26.52 5.51
C THR A 20 6.02 -26.32 5.84
N GLN A 21 6.84 -26.14 4.80
CA GLN A 21 8.25 -25.82 4.96
C GLN A 21 8.32 -24.52 5.75
N SER A 22 8.90 -24.57 6.96
CA SER A 22 9.16 -23.36 7.74
C SER A 22 10.18 -22.53 6.97
N LEU A 23 9.79 -21.30 6.60
CA LEU A 23 10.69 -20.37 5.92
C LEU A 23 11.74 -19.85 6.92
N SER A 24 12.98 -19.79 6.48
CA SER A 24 14.10 -19.24 7.27
C SER A 24 14.00 -17.72 7.46
N LEU A 25 13.26 -17.04 6.59
CA LEU A 25 13.14 -15.58 6.57
C LEU A 25 11.71 -15.14 6.83
N ALA A 26 11.58 -13.96 7.45
CA ALA A 26 10.35 -13.18 7.49
C ALA A 26 10.65 -11.72 7.15
N LEU A 27 9.61 -10.96 6.79
CA LEU A 27 9.69 -9.54 6.48
C LEU A 27 8.94 -8.73 7.54
N TRP A 28 9.45 -7.55 7.84
CA TRP A 28 8.83 -6.61 8.76
C TRP A 28 8.70 -5.23 8.10
N ASP A 29 7.51 -4.67 8.14
CA ASP A 29 7.24 -3.27 7.81
C ASP A 29 7.07 -2.46 9.08
N ILE A 30 7.62 -1.23 9.14
CA ILE A 30 7.61 -0.41 10.35
C ILE A 30 6.20 0.00 10.80
N VAL A 31 5.24 -0.01 9.87
CA VAL A 31 3.84 0.35 10.15
C VAL A 31 2.97 -0.89 10.33
N ALA A 32 3.10 -1.87 9.41
CA ALA A 32 2.26 -3.05 9.38
C ALA A 32 2.75 -4.19 10.29
N GLY A 33 4.00 -4.14 10.77
CA GLY A 33 4.60 -5.22 11.56
C GLY A 33 5.13 -6.37 10.70
N GLU A 34 5.13 -7.61 11.22
CA GLU A 34 5.56 -8.79 10.46
C GLU A 34 4.58 -9.08 9.33
N LEU A 35 5.11 -9.16 8.10
CA LEU A 35 4.33 -9.36 6.89
C LEU A 35 4.18 -10.86 6.59
N PRO A 36 2.97 -11.34 6.28
CA PRO A 36 2.79 -12.66 5.69
C PRO A 36 3.58 -12.80 4.39
N ASN A 37 4.14 -13.98 4.11
CA ASN A 37 4.78 -14.23 2.81
C ASN A 37 3.78 -14.01 1.68
N GLY A 38 4.15 -13.18 0.70
CA GLY A 38 3.27 -12.80 -0.41
C GLY A 38 2.34 -11.63 -0.11
N ALA A 39 2.49 -10.97 1.03
CA ALA A 39 1.72 -9.77 1.37
C ALA A 39 1.80 -8.71 0.27
N THR A 40 0.76 -7.91 0.17
CA THR A 40 0.76 -6.70 -0.67
C THR A 40 0.60 -5.49 0.24
N ILE A 41 1.53 -4.55 0.14
CA ILE A 41 1.52 -3.27 0.86
C ILE A 41 1.44 -2.12 -0.14
N THR A 42 0.84 -1.01 0.27
CA THR A 42 0.74 0.19 -0.59
C THR A 42 1.51 1.34 0.05
N LYS A 43 2.40 1.94 -0.75
CA LYS A 43 3.13 3.15 -0.40
C LYS A 43 2.68 4.29 -1.31
N THR A 44 2.10 5.31 -0.72
CA THR A 44 1.57 6.47 -1.45
C THR A 44 2.57 7.62 -1.41
N GLY A 45 2.64 8.37 -2.51
CA GLY A 45 3.45 9.58 -2.63
C GLY A 45 2.99 10.49 -3.75
N ILE A 46 3.76 11.53 -4.02
CA ILE A 46 3.46 12.50 -5.08
C ILE A 46 4.26 12.19 -6.35
N THR A 47 3.69 12.52 -7.52
CA THR A 47 4.32 12.24 -8.83
C THR A 47 5.64 12.97 -9.06
N SER A 48 5.91 14.03 -8.32
CA SER A 48 7.14 14.84 -8.43
C SER A 48 8.24 14.44 -7.44
N ALA A 49 8.04 13.42 -6.62
CA ALA A 49 9.01 12.96 -5.64
C ALA A 49 9.18 11.45 -5.67
N GLU A 50 10.35 11.01 -5.26
CA GLU A 50 10.64 9.60 -5.07
C GLU A 50 9.80 9.01 -3.93
N ILE A 51 9.30 7.79 -4.11
CA ILE A 51 8.52 7.04 -3.11
C ILE A 51 9.39 5.88 -2.61
N ILE A 52 9.68 5.87 -1.31
CA ILE A 52 10.60 4.91 -0.72
C ILE A 52 9.84 3.97 0.22
N GLN A 53 10.06 2.66 0.07
CA GLN A 53 9.59 1.62 0.96
C GLN A 53 10.79 0.90 1.59
N CYS A 54 10.94 1.02 2.92
CA CYS A 54 11.92 0.27 3.70
C CYS A 54 11.28 -0.98 4.29
N LEU A 55 12.04 -2.08 4.34
CA LEU A 55 11.63 -3.34 4.97
C LEU A 55 12.80 -3.89 5.78
N ALA A 56 12.48 -4.45 6.94
CA ALA A 56 13.45 -5.24 7.68
C ALA A 56 13.32 -6.72 7.31
N ILE A 57 14.43 -7.43 7.37
CA ILE A 57 14.53 -8.86 7.08
C ILE A 57 14.90 -9.59 8.38
N ILE A 58 14.09 -10.57 8.75
CA ILE A 58 14.23 -11.36 9.96
C ILE A 58 14.77 -12.74 9.59
N ASN A 59 15.88 -13.14 10.20
CA ASN A 59 16.35 -14.52 10.18
C ASN A 59 15.68 -15.28 11.34
N LYS A 60 14.82 -16.25 11.01
CA LYS A 60 14.10 -17.08 11.99
C LYS A 60 14.87 -18.34 12.39
N THR A 61 16.10 -18.51 11.93
CA THR A 61 16.92 -19.72 12.19
C THR A 61 17.95 -19.48 13.28
N ASN A 62 18.49 -20.59 13.80
CA ASN A 62 19.58 -20.57 14.79
C ASN A 62 20.97 -20.45 14.15
N ASP A 63 21.05 -20.34 12.82
CA ASP A 63 22.29 -20.20 12.07
C ASP A 63 22.29 -18.88 11.27
N PRO A 64 23.45 -18.28 10.98
CA PRO A 64 23.53 -17.17 10.06
C PRO A 64 23.08 -17.57 8.66
N VAL A 65 22.36 -16.68 7.96
CA VAL A 65 21.92 -16.91 6.57
C VAL A 65 22.47 -15.83 5.65
N HIS A 66 22.79 -16.24 4.42
CA HIS A 66 23.25 -15.34 3.34
C HIS A 66 22.08 -15.00 2.44
N VAL A 67 21.61 -13.76 2.53
CA VAL A 67 20.39 -13.30 1.84
C VAL A 67 20.73 -12.44 0.64
N LYS A 68 20.07 -12.70 -0.47
CA LYS A 68 20.00 -11.85 -1.66
C LYS A 68 18.59 -11.35 -1.89
N VAL A 69 18.46 -10.28 -2.66
CA VAL A 69 17.17 -9.73 -3.05
C VAL A 69 17.03 -9.67 -4.57
N LYS A 70 15.81 -9.98 -5.05
CA LYS A 70 15.39 -9.88 -6.44
C LYS A 70 14.18 -8.98 -6.54
N LYS A 71 14.20 -8.00 -7.45
CA LYS A 71 13.01 -7.27 -7.86
C LYS A 71 12.39 -7.89 -9.11
N THR A 72 11.06 -7.82 -9.21
CA THR A 72 10.32 -8.25 -10.39
C THR A 72 9.17 -7.27 -10.63
N PHE A 73 9.06 -6.73 -11.83
CA PHE A 73 7.94 -5.89 -12.20
C PHE A 73 6.70 -6.74 -12.44
N ILE A 74 5.68 -6.56 -11.61
CA ILE A 74 4.36 -7.15 -11.83
C ILE A 74 3.56 -6.24 -12.76
N ASN A 75 3.57 -4.94 -12.45
CA ASN A 75 3.05 -3.86 -13.29
C ASN A 75 3.92 -2.64 -13.08
N ILE A 76 4.48 -2.08 -14.15
CA ILE A 76 5.22 -0.82 -14.10
C ILE A 76 4.66 0.14 -15.14
N LEU A 77 4.28 1.33 -14.71
CA LEU A 77 3.76 2.36 -15.60
C LEU A 77 4.87 2.89 -16.52
N PRO A 78 4.59 3.07 -17.82
CA PRO A 78 5.56 3.64 -18.75
C PRO A 78 6.05 5.03 -18.29
N GLY A 79 7.35 5.27 -18.39
CA GLY A 79 7.98 6.54 -17.97
C GLY A 79 8.38 6.59 -16.49
N THR A 80 8.00 5.60 -15.69
CA THR A 80 8.41 5.48 -14.29
C THR A 80 9.65 4.58 -14.14
N GLU A 81 10.36 4.73 -13.03
CA GLU A 81 11.56 3.95 -12.76
C GLU A 81 11.52 3.34 -11.36
N ASN A 82 12.16 2.18 -11.19
CA ASN A 82 12.34 1.56 -9.89
C ASN A 82 13.77 1.07 -9.72
N THR A 83 14.36 1.44 -8.59
CA THR A 83 15.63 0.93 -8.10
C THR A 83 15.45 0.29 -6.74
N PHE A 84 16.47 -0.33 -6.20
CA PHE A 84 16.49 -0.76 -4.81
C PHE A 84 17.90 -0.66 -4.25
N CYS A 85 17.98 -0.43 -2.96
CA CYS A 85 19.22 -0.52 -2.22
C CYS A 85 19.31 -1.88 -1.50
N TRP A 86 20.49 -2.46 -1.52
CA TRP A 86 20.86 -3.66 -0.76
C TRP A 86 22.25 -3.40 -0.19
N LYS A 87 22.30 -2.72 0.97
CA LYS A 87 23.46 -2.07 1.58
C LYS A 87 23.90 -0.79 0.85
N ILE A 88 23.98 -0.83 -0.47
CA ILE A 88 24.14 0.32 -1.34
C ILE A 88 23.05 0.31 -2.39
N CYS A 89 22.76 1.48 -2.97
CA CYS A 89 21.76 1.61 -4.01
C CYS A 89 22.30 1.11 -5.35
N LEU A 90 21.49 0.30 -6.03
CA LEU A 90 21.82 -0.38 -7.26
C LEU A 90 21.17 0.35 -8.46
N ASP A 91 21.82 0.25 -9.63
CA ASP A 91 21.25 0.80 -10.87
C ASP A 91 19.90 0.16 -11.22
N LYS A 92 19.05 0.92 -11.91
CA LYS A 92 17.70 0.46 -12.33
C LYS A 92 17.72 -0.80 -13.18
N SER A 93 18.79 -1.08 -13.89
CA SER A 93 18.97 -2.29 -14.70
C SER A 93 19.29 -3.55 -13.88
N VAL A 94 19.60 -3.39 -12.59
CA VAL A 94 19.89 -4.50 -11.70
C VAL A 94 18.60 -5.07 -11.15
N PHE A 95 18.35 -6.36 -11.41
CA PHE A 95 17.15 -7.08 -10.93
C PHE A 95 17.45 -8.05 -9.79
N ILE A 96 18.69 -8.45 -9.60
CA ILE A 96 19.13 -9.32 -8.50
C ILE A 96 20.39 -8.69 -7.89
N SER A 97 20.43 -8.60 -6.55
CA SER A 97 21.61 -8.08 -5.86
C SER A 97 22.86 -8.89 -6.24
N PRO A 98 23.97 -8.24 -6.61
CA PRO A 98 25.19 -8.94 -7.03
C PRO A 98 25.87 -9.68 -5.86
N TRP A 99 25.70 -9.21 -4.64
CA TRP A 99 26.22 -9.82 -3.40
C TRP A 99 25.10 -10.21 -2.46
N TYR A 100 25.41 -11.05 -1.48
CA TYR A 100 24.55 -11.36 -0.34
C TYR A 100 24.91 -10.49 0.88
N ILE A 101 23.99 -10.41 1.81
CA ILE A 101 24.20 -9.89 3.16
C ILE A 101 24.02 -11.05 4.14
N THR A 102 24.87 -11.11 5.14
CA THR A 102 24.75 -12.10 6.22
C THR A 102 23.88 -11.54 7.33
N ILE A 103 22.77 -12.21 7.62
CA ILE A 103 21.91 -11.91 8.75
C ILE A 103 22.17 -12.98 9.81
N LEU A 104 22.61 -12.55 11.01
CA LEU A 104 22.96 -13.44 12.10
C LEU A 104 21.73 -14.25 12.57
N ALA A 105 21.98 -15.34 13.30
CA ALA A 105 20.95 -16.19 13.88
C ALA A 105 19.97 -15.38 14.74
N ASN A 106 18.66 -15.55 14.51
CA ASN A 106 17.58 -14.86 15.21
C ASN A 106 17.68 -13.32 15.20
N ALA A 107 18.43 -12.76 14.25
CA ALA A 107 18.60 -11.32 14.11
C ALA A 107 17.62 -10.72 13.08
N THR A 108 17.37 -9.44 13.24
CA THR A 108 16.62 -8.61 12.29
C THR A 108 17.54 -7.55 11.71
N ASP A 109 17.54 -7.43 10.41
CA ASP A 109 18.22 -6.38 9.66
C ASP A 109 17.22 -5.29 9.27
N TYR A 110 17.46 -4.05 9.73
CA TYR A 110 16.58 -2.90 9.49
C TYR A 110 17.12 -1.95 8.41
N ASP A 111 18.39 -2.06 8.03
CA ASP A 111 19.10 -0.95 7.38
C ASP A 111 19.47 -1.21 5.93
N TYR A 112 19.45 -2.46 5.47
CA TYR A 112 20.03 -2.78 4.17
C TYR A 112 19.07 -2.72 3.01
N PHE A 113 17.75 -2.83 3.22
CA PHE A 113 16.81 -2.81 2.12
C PHE A 113 15.94 -1.56 2.09
N SER A 114 15.93 -0.92 0.93
CA SER A 114 14.89 0.03 0.53
C SER A 114 14.56 -0.10 -0.96
N GLY A 115 13.27 -0.12 -1.27
CA GLY A 115 12.76 -0.03 -2.64
C GLY A 115 12.46 1.43 -2.97
N HIS A 116 12.95 1.92 -4.10
CA HIS A 116 12.85 3.30 -4.54
C HIS A 116 12.05 3.36 -5.85
N TYR A 117 11.03 4.17 -5.88
CA TYR A 117 10.20 4.37 -7.07
C TYR A 117 10.12 5.84 -7.44
N CYS A 118 10.53 6.13 -8.69
CA CYS A 118 10.49 7.46 -9.27
C CYS A 118 9.31 7.55 -10.24
N PRO A 119 8.22 8.24 -9.88
CA PRO A 119 7.05 8.39 -10.73
C PRO A 119 7.30 9.26 -11.97
N ASN A 120 8.27 10.18 -11.93
CA ASN A 120 8.64 11.08 -13.04
C ASN A 120 7.43 11.86 -13.61
N GLY A 121 6.51 12.30 -12.75
CA GLY A 121 5.30 13.02 -13.15
C GLY A 121 4.13 12.12 -13.55
N VAL A 122 4.31 10.80 -13.65
CA VAL A 122 3.27 9.84 -14.04
C VAL A 122 2.40 9.49 -12.82
N SER A 123 1.09 9.68 -12.94
CA SER A 123 0.11 9.30 -11.91
C SER A 123 -0.37 7.88 -12.12
N GLY A 124 -0.61 7.17 -11.01
CA GLY A 124 -1.14 5.81 -11.00
C GLY A 124 -0.38 4.89 -10.08
N VAL A 125 -0.57 3.57 -10.26
CA VAL A 125 0.00 2.53 -9.39
C VAL A 125 0.91 1.61 -10.19
N SER A 126 2.16 1.48 -9.73
CA SER A 126 3.09 0.45 -10.17
C SER A 126 3.27 -0.59 -9.07
N THR A 127 3.31 -1.86 -9.43
CA THR A 127 3.48 -2.97 -8.49
C THR A 127 4.81 -3.67 -8.73
N ILE A 128 5.66 -3.65 -7.72
CA ILE A 128 6.98 -4.27 -7.73
C ILE A 128 7.00 -5.40 -6.69
N LYS A 129 7.39 -6.59 -7.10
CA LYS A 129 7.62 -7.70 -6.18
C LYS A 129 9.09 -7.74 -5.78
N TYR A 130 9.35 -7.71 -4.48
CA TYR A 130 10.68 -7.96 -3.91
C TYR A 130 10.70 -9.33 -3.28
N THR A 131 11.63 -10.17 -3.71
CA THR A 131 11.84 -11.53 -3.20
C THR A 131 13.20 -11.59 -2.51
N PHE A 132 13.21 -11.95 -1.24
CA PHE A 132 14.40 -12.17 -0.44
C PHE A 132 14.60 -13.68 -0.34
N PHE A 133 15.78 -14.16 -0.68
CA PHE A 133 16.06 -15.59 -0.73
C PHE A 133 17.42 -15.91 -0.16
N VAL A 134 17.52 -17.08 0.45
CA VAL A 134 18.77 -17.62 0.97
C VAL A 134 19.62 -18.09 -0.22
N SER A 135 20.84 -17.56 -0.36
CA SER A 135 21.65 -17.67 -1.59
C SER A 135 22.04 -19.11 -1.93
N ASP A 136 22.18 -19.97 -0.94
CA ASP A 136 22.51 -21.39 -1.04
C ASP A 136 21.28 -22.32 -0.98
N LYS A 137 20.08 -21.75 -0.75
CA LYS A 137 18.79 -22.45 -0.72
C LYS A 137 17.72 -21.61 -1.42
N ILE A 138 17.80 -21.45 -2.73
CA ILE A 138 16.95 -20.54 -3.52
C ILE A 138 15.43 -20.79 -3.32
N GLY A 139 15.04 -22.02 -2.98
CA GLY A 139 13.66 -22.37 -2.63
C GLY A 139 13.19 -21.79 -1.29
N ASP A 140 14.11 -21.40 -0.41
CA ASP A 140 13.82 -20.76 0.86
C ASP A 140 13.81 -19.23 0.65
N SER A 141 12.62 -18.70 0.40
CA SER A 141 12.43 -17.31 0.03
C SER A 141 11.11 -16.76 0.54
N VAL A 142 11.12 -15.48 0.89
CA VAL A 142 9.93 -14.70 1.20
C VAL A 142 9.80 -13.53 0.24
N HIS A 143 8.59 -13.10 -0.05
CA HIS A 143 8.37 -11.98 -0.94
C HIS A 143 7.24 -11.07 -0.47
N VAL A 144 7.25 -9.84 -0.96
CA VAL A 144 6.21 -8.85 -0.78
C VAL A 144 5.96 -8.14 -2.11
N ASN A 145 4.71 -7.80 -2.36
CA ASN A 145 4.34 -6.91 -3.45
C ASN A 145 4.19 -5.50 -2.89
N VAL A 146 4.88 -4.54 -3.48
CA VAL A 146 4.76 -3.13 -3.10
C VAL A 146 4.04 -2.40 -4.22
N ASN A 147 2.86 -1.88 -3.91
CA ASN A 147 2.13 -0.94 -4.75
C ASN A 147 2.66 0.46 -4.47
N TYR A 148 3.38 1.03 -5.42
CA TYR A 148 3.78 2.43 -5.40
C TYR A 148 2.70 3.25 -6.07
N ALA A 149 1.92 3.97 -5.27
CA ALA A 149 0.80 4.79 -5.72
C ALA A 149 1.23 6.26 -5.78
N ALA A 150 1.40 6.81 -6.97
CA ALA A 150 1.83 8.18 -7.19
C ALA A 150 0.69 9.06 -7.71
N TYR A 151 0.47 10.21 -7.07
CA TYR A 151 -0.57 11.16 -7.44
C TYR A 151 -0.01 12.58 -7.56
N PRO A 152 -0.58 13.45 -8.42
CA PRO A 152 -0.21 14.84 -8.47
C PRO A 152 -0.37 15.53 -7.12
N LEU A 153 0.49 16.49 -6.81
CA LEU A 153 0.36 17.29 -5.59
C LEU A 153 -1.03 17.94 -5.55
N GLY A 154 -1.84 17.54 -4.56
CA GLY A 154 -3.22 18.00 -4.40
C GLY A 154 -4.31 17.06 -4.97
N GLU A 155 -3.97 15.91 -5.54
CA GLU A 155 -4.88 14.83 -5.97
C GLU A 155 -4.51 13.51 -5.30
N GLN A 156 -4.27 13.52 -4.01
CA GLN A 156 -3.89 12.30 -3.29
C GLN A 156 -5.13 11.42 -3.10
N GLU A 157 -5.11 10.23 -3.71
CA GLU A 157 -6.01 9.14 -3.36
C GLU A 157 -5.65 8.62 -1.96
N LEU A 158 -6.64 8.37 -1.14
CA LEU A 158 -6.42 7.74 0.16
C LEU A 158 -5.99 6.28 -0.04
N ALA A 159 -5.29 5.72 0.94
CA ALA A 159 -4.77 4.33 0.90
C ALA A 159 -5.85 3.26 0.64
N ASP A 160 -7.12 3.61 0.83
CA ASP A 160 -8.31 2.79 0.58
C ASP A 160 -8.91 2.96 -0.83
N GLY A 161 -8.26 3.75 -1.72
CA GLY A 161 -8.76 4.04 -3.07
C GLY A 161 -9.81 5.15 -3.12
N SER A 162 -10.08 5.86 -2.01
CA SER A 162 -11.00 6.98 -2.03
C SER A 162 -10.35 8.25 -2.57
N MET A 163 -11.09 9.05 -3.31
CA MET A 163 -10.68 10.33 -3.88
C MET A 163 -11.63 11.44 -3.49
N LEU A 164 -11.07 12.61 -3.24
CA LEU A 164 -11.80 13.87 -3.12
C LEU A 164 -11.09 14.93 -3.94
N THR A 165 -11.76 15.56 -4.90
CA THR A 165 -11.13 16.57 -5.76
C THR A 165 -10.94 17.90 -5.03
N LYS A 166 -10.21 18.82 -5.65
CA LYS A 166 -10.21 20.22 -5.22
C LYS A 166 -11.61 20.82 -5.39
N ALA A 167 -11.96 21.70 -4.47
CA ALA A 167 -13.19 22.50 -4.54
C ALA A 167 -13.20 23.34 -5.83
N TYR A 168 -14.34 23.39 -6.51
CA TYR A 168 -14.52 24.28 -7.67
C TYR A 168 -15.91 24.93 -7.65
N PRO A 169 -15.99 26.26 -7.82
CA PRO A 169 -14.87 27.22 -7.83
C PRO A 169 -14.14 27.33 -6.48
N ASN A 170 -12.89 27.78 -6.52
CA ASN A 170 -12.12 28.14 -5.33
C ASN A 170 -11.18 29.33 -5.67
N PRO A 171 -11.43 30.56 -5.20
CA PRO A 171 -12.43 30.93 -4.20
C PRO A 171 -13.88 30.66 -4.62
N ALA A 172 -14.70 30.31 -3.63
CA ALA A 172 -16.12 30.08 -3.78
C ALA A 172 -16.90 31.31 -3.31
N ASP A 173 -17.89 31.74 -4.10
CA ASP A 173 -18.85 32.78 -3.75
C ASP A 173 -20.11 32.11 -3.17
N ASN A 174 -20.97 31.55 -4.01
CA ASN A 174 -22.27 31.03 -3.60
C ASN A 174 -22.25 29.54 -3.28
N GLN A 175 -21.36 28.78 -3.94
CA GLN A 175 -21.24 27.35 -3.78
C GLN A 175 -19.85 26.84 -4.17
N ALA A 176 -19.49 25.68 -3.64
CA ALA A 176 -18.33 24.90 -4.04
C ALA A 176 -18.73 23.43 -4.31
N ALA A 177 -18.28 22.86 -5.42
CA ALA A 177 -18.49 21.48 -5.78
C ALA A 177 -17.22 20.64 -5.55
N PHE A 178 -17.41 19.39 -5.12
CA PHE A 178 -16.35 18.43 -4.86
C PHE A 178 -16.76 17.10 -5.51
N ALA A 179 -15.98 16.61 -6.46
CA ALA A 179 -16.16 15.26 -6.94
C ALA A 179 -15.46 14.27 -5.99
N TYR A 180 -16.08 13.12 -5.81
CA TYR A 180 -15.54 12.07 -4.94
C TYR A 180 -15.67 10.69 -5.59
N ASN A 181 -14.84 9.78 -5.13
CA ASN A 181 -14.92 8.36 -5.38
C ASN A 181 -14.55 7.64 -4.09
N ILE A 182 -15.39 6.70 -3.65
CA ILE A 182 -15.17 5.90 -2.43
C ILE A 182 -15.37 4.42 -2.74
N PRO A 183 -14.76 3.50 -1.98
CA PRO A 183 -14.97 2.07 -2.15
C PRO A 183 -16.46 1.70 -2.09
N PRO A 184 -16.92 0.71 -2.87
CA PRO A 184 -18.30 0.23 -2.81
C PRO A 184 -18.68 -0.22 -1.40
N GLY A 185 -19.83 0.24 -0.90
CA GLY A 185 -20.32 -0.10 0.44
C GLY A 185 -19.71 0.73 1.57
N GLY A 186 -18.79 1.65 1.28
CA GLY A 186 -18.27 2.60 2.26
C GLY A 186 -19.30 3.66 2.63
N SER A 187 -19.30 4.09 3.90
CA SER A 187 -20.03 5.27 4.37
C SER A 187 -19.05 6.41 4.57
N ALA A 188 -19.29 7.55 3.93
CA ALA A 188 -18.42 8.70 4.03
C ALA A 188 -19.20 10.00 4.19
N ASN A 189 -18.55 10.98 4.85
CA ASN A 189 -19.05 12.34 4.98
C ASN A 189 -18.03 13.33 4.47
N LEU A 190 -18.46 14.36 3.75
CA LEU A 190 -17.66 15.56 3.52
C LEU A 190 -17.78 16.48 4.74
N VAL A 191 -16.69 16.62 5.48
CA VAL A 191 -16.64 17.48 6.67
C VAL A 191 -15.86 18.73 6.35
N VAL A 192 -16.47 19.91 6.63
CA VAL A 192 -15.85 21.23 6.44
C VAL A 192 -15.66 21.89 7.80
N ARG A 193 -14.46 22.44 8.03
CA ARG A 193 -14.06 23.07 9.29
C ARG A 193 -13.54 24.49 9.02
N ASN A 194 -13.78 25.39 9.96
CA ASN A 194 -13.12 26.69 9.95
C ASN A 194 -11.66 26.59 10.43
N ILE A 195 -10.94 27.71 10.45
CA ILE A 195 -9.53 27.79 10.90
C ILE A 195 -9.32 27.41 12.37
N LEU A 196 -10.38 27.41 13.19
CA LEU A 196 -10.34 26.98 14.59
C LEU A 196 -10.63 25.48 14.75
N GLY A 197 -10.86 24.76 13.63
CA GLY A 197 -11.20 23.33 13.63
C GLY A 197 -12.69 23.03 13.89
N THR A 198 -13.52 24.05 14.10
CA THR A 198 -14.97 23.86 14.31
C THR A 198 -15.62 23.36 13.03
N VAL A 199 -16.45 22.33 13.13
CA VAL A 199 -17.22 21.80 12.00
C VAL A 199 -18.30 22.82 11.63
N VAL A 200 -18.29 23.27 10.39
CA VAL A 200 -19.26 24.21 9.82
C VAL A 200 -20.22 23.54 8.83
N ALA A 201 -19.82 22.40 8.29
CA ALA A 201 -20.67 21.53 7.50
C ALA A 201 -20.25 20.07 7.66
N ASP A 202 -21.24 19.16 7.69
CA ASP A 202 -21.07 17.72 7.70
C ASP A 202 -22.12 17.13 6.78
N MET A 203 -21.68 16.59 5.63
CA MET A 203 -22.58 16.21 4.54
C MET A 203 -22.35 14.76 4.16
N PRO A 204 -23.38 13.89 4.30
CA PRO A 204 -23.23 12.50 3.90
C PRO A 204 -23.04 12.35 2.40
N VAL A 205 -22.12 11.48 2.02
CA VAL A 205 -21.83 11.12 0.63
C VAL A 205 -22.75 9.99 0.20
N GLN A 206 -23.39 10.12 -0.98
CA GLN A 206 -24.32 9.13 -1.50
C GLN A 206 -23.70 8.33 -2.65
N GLY A 207 -23.63 7.02 -2.51
CA GLY A 207 -23.04 6.13 -3.52
C GLY A 207 -21.50 6.18 -3.55
N SER A 208 -20.93 5.36 -4.40
CA SER A 208 -19.46 5.20 -4.48
C SER A 208 -18.77 6.29 -5.31
N LYS A 209 -19.48 7.02 -6.15
CA LYS A 209 -18.93 8.11 -6.98
C LYS A 209 -19.97 9.17 -7.25
N GLY A 210 -19.57 10.43 -7.19
CA GLY A 210 -20.48 11.54 -7.46
C GLY A 210 -19.86 12.91 -7.24
N THR A 211 -20.74 13.91 -7.17
CA THR A 211 -20.38 15.28 -6.83
C THR A 211 -21.27 15.75 -5.68
N ILE A 212 -20.66 16.36 -4.67
CA ILE A 212 -21.36 17.01 -3.56
C ILE A 212 -21.16 18.52 -3.68
N THR A 213 -22.21 19.28 -3.41
CA THR A 213 -22.19 20.74 -3.50
C THR A 213 -22.42 21.35 -2.13
N LEU A 214 -21.48 22.17 -1.68
CA LEU A 214 -21.57 22.96 -0.46
C LEU A 214 -22.14 24.33 -0.81
N ASN A 215 -23.21 24.74 -0.13
CA ASN A 215 -23.71 26.11 -0.21
C ASN A 215 -22.85 27.02 0.69
N THR A 216 -22.18 28.00 0.12
CA THR A 216 -21.28 28.91 0.82
C THR A 216 -21.87 30.29 1.12
N ARG A 217 -23.09 30.57 0.66
CA ARG A 217 -23.74 31.92 0.79
C ARG A 217 -23.84 32.45 2.21
N LEU A 218 -23.99 31.55 3.19
CA LEU A 218 -24.11 31.91 4.60
C LEU A 218 -22.80 31.73 5.37
N MET A 219 -21.74 31.36 4.71
CA MET A 219 -20.42 31.23 5.30
C MET A 219 -19.73 32.59 5.28
N ALA A 220 -19.00 32.91 6.32
CA ALA A 220 -18.19 34.15 6.33
C ALA A 220 -17.03 34.04 5.33
N ASP A 221 -16.58 35.17 4.78
CA ASP A 221 -15.35 35.22 4.02
C ASP A 221 -14.19 34.68 4.84
N GLY A 222 -13.40 33.78 4.24
CA GLY A 222 -12.28 33.18 4.96
C GLY A 222 -11.76 31.90 4.39
N VAL A 223 -10.86 31.28 5.17
CA VAL A 223 -10.25 30.00 4.85
C VAL A 223 -10.93 28.90 5.65
N TYR A 224 -11.30 27.86 4.95
CA TYR A 224 -11.89 26.62 5.48
C TYR A 224 -11.05 25.43 5.06
N PHE A 225 -11.16 24.36 5.83
CA PHE A 225 -10.55 23.08 5.52
C PHE A 225 -11.65 22.04 5.35
N TYR A 226 -11.51 21.19 4.35
CA TYR A 226 -12.46 20.12 4.11
C TYR A 226 -11.74 18.79 3.92
N SER A 227 -12.40 17.72 4.33
CA SER A 227 -11.91 16.34 4.19
C SER A 227 -13.08 15.40 3.97
N LEU A 228 -12.79 14.28 3.32
CA LEU A 228 -13.69 13.12 3.30
C LEU A 228 -13.38 12.28 4.54
N VAL A 229 -14.38 12.00 5.37
CA VAL A 229 -14.28 11.10 6.51
C VAL A 229 -14.93 9.78 6.11
N LEU A 230 -14.15 8.70 6.06
CA LEU A 230 -14.59 7.37 5.69
C LEU A 230 -14.43 6.45 6.90
N ASN A 231 -15.50 5.78 7.32
CA ASN A 231 -15.48 4.87 8.46
C ASN A 231 -14.81 5.47 9.72
N GLU A 232 -15.13 6.73 10.04
CA GLU A 232 -14.58 7.52 11.15
C GLU A 232 -13.10 7.95 10.99
N GLN A 233 -12.45 7.58 9.90
CA GLN A 233 -11.10 8.03 9.58
C GLN A 233 -11.14 9.24 8.66
N SER A 234 -10.49 10.34 9.08
CA SER A 234 -10.35 11.54 8.25
C SER A 234 -9.33 11.31 7.16
N GLY A 235 -9.75 11.54 5.93
CA GLY A 235 -8.88 11.54 4.78
C GLY A 235 -8.04 12.82 4.64
N LEU A 236 -7.55 13.05 3.43
CA LEU A 236 -6.75 14.23 3.09
C LEU A 236 -7.51 15.53 3.36
N ILE A 237 -6.88 16.44 4.12
CA ILE A 237 -7.42 17.77 4.40
C ILE A 237 -7.03 18.72 3.27
N ARG A 238 -8.02 19.43 2.72
CA ARG A 238 -7.85 20.41 1.64
C ARG A 238 -8.36 21.79 2.05
N LYS A 239 -7.86 22.82 1.36
CA LYS A 239 -8.24 24.21 1.61
C LYS A 239 -9.35 24.67 0.66
N LEU A 240 -10.38 25.30 1.22
CA LEU A 240 -11.42 26.06 0.53
C LEU A 240 -11.31 27.53 0.96
N ILE A 241 -11.36 28.44 0.00
CA ILE A 241 -11.47 29.87 0.24
C ILE A 241 -12.90 30.28 -0.11
N VAL A 242 -13.60 30.92 0.83
CA VAL A 242 -14.89 31.54 0.59
C VAL A 242 -14.67 33.07 0.49
N LYS A 243 -15.19 33.67 -0.57
CA LYS A 243 -15.10 35.09 -0.82
C LYS A 243 -16.33 35.54 -1.59
N HIS A 244 -17.12 36.45 -0.98
CA HIS A 244 -18.30 37.11 -1.54
C HIS A 244 -17.94 38.46 -2.17
#